data_9923067ce68412aed2d55c5cf02d11fa
#
_entry.id   9923067ce68412aed2d55c5cf02d11fa
#
_cell.length_a   1.000
_cell.length_b   1.000
_cell.length_c   1.000
_cell.angle_alpha   90.00
_cell.angle_beta   90.00
_cell.angle_gamma   90.00
#
_symmetry.space_group_name_H-M   'P 1'
#
loop_
_entity.id
_entity.type
_entity.pdbx_description
1 polymer ?
#
loop_
_entity_poly.entity_id
_entity_poly.type
_entity_poly.pdbx_seq_one_letter_code
_entity_poly.pdbx_strand_id
1 'polypeptide(L)'
;MKISASIYSNNDRSLEILIQDLDKYNIDMFHVDFNDKKIEFNTIEKDIKEIRKISNKPIDLHIIADNPNKYQNFIIENEIEFVTYQLENIKDELEFPNSVKTQFGIAITSDTEVSKFENYKNNCDFILLMTTTPGESGGKFNKINFKKIKDFKNTYPSKKVHIDGGVNDE
;
A
#
# COMPACT_ATOMS: atom_id res chain seq x y z
N MET A 1 12.44 1.95 -11.36
CA MET A 1 11.18 1.30 -10.90
C MET A 1 11.52 0.57 -9.60
N LYS A 2 10.62 0.58 -8.62
CA LYS A 2 10.74 -0.20 -7.38
C LYS A 2 9.69 -1.30 -7.38
N ILE A 3 10.00 -2.43 -6.76
CA ILE A 3 9.12 -3.61 -6.67
C ILE A 3 8.75 -3.83 -5.22
N SER A 4 7.44 -3.77 -4.93
CA SER A 4 6.85 -4.12 -3.65
C SER A 4 6.17 -5.49 -3.79
N ALA A 5 6.63 -6.49 -3.05
CA ALA A 5 6.13 -7.86 -3.17
C ALA A 5 5.04 -8.13 -2.12
N SER A 6 3.83 -8.50 -2.56
CA SER A 6 2.74 -8.85 -1.66
C SER A 6 3.02 -10.14 -0.90
N ILE A 7 2.90 -10.09 0.43
CA ILE A 7 3.10 -11.25 1.31
C ILE A 7 1.86 -12.15 1.41
N TYR A 8 0.70 -11.66 1.01
CA TYR A 8 -0.56 -12.42 1.10
C TYR A 8 -1.03 -13.02 -0.23
N SER A 9 -0.24 -12.89 -1.29
CA SER A 9 -0.58 -13.46 -2.60
C SER A 9 -0.38 -14.98 -2.70
N ASN A 10 0.28 -15.60 -1.72
CA ASN A 10 0.51 -17.05 -1.67
C ASN A 10 0.30 -17.59 -0.25
N ASN A 11 -0.78 -18.33 -0.05
CA ASN A 11 -1.19 -18.89 1.24
C ASN A 11 -0.64 -20.32 1.48
N ASP A 12 0.11 -20.89 0.54
CA ASP A 12 0.59 -22.28 0.62
C ASP A 12 1.89 -22.42 1.43
N ARG A 13 2.49 -21.32 1.88
CA ARG A 13 3.76 -21.30 2.60
C ARG A 13 3.62 -20.55 3.93
N SER A 14 4.45 -20.92 4.91
CA SER A 14 4.59 -20.10 6.10
C SER A 14 5.17 -18.72 5.75
N LEU A 15 4.78 -17.68 6.49
CA LEU A 15 5.28 -16.31 6.28
C LEU A 15 6.81 -16.26 6.32
N GLU A 16 7.42 -16.97 7.28
CA GLU A 16 8.88 -17.03 7.43
C GLU A 16 9.57 -17.50 6.14
N ILE A 17 9.13 -18.64 5.57
CA ILE A 17 9.69 -19.18 4.34
C ILE A 17 9.47 -18.20 3.17
N LEU A 18 8.29 -17.61 3.07
CA LEU A 18 7.98 -16.64 2.03
C LEU A 18 8.90 -15.42 2.09
N ILE A 19 9.09 -14.83 3.28
CA ILE A 19 9.97 -13.67 3.45
C ILE A 19 11.43 -14.02 3.13
N GLN A 20 11.94 -15.17 3.61
CA GLN A 20 13.28 -15.63 3.29
C GLN A 20 13.50 -15.85 1.78
N ASP A 21 12.48 -16.34 1.09
CA ASP A 21 12.58 -16.52 -0.37
C ASP A 21 12.51 -15.19 -1.11
N LEU A 22 11.55 -14.31 -0.77
CA LEU A 22 11.43 -12.98 -1.39
C LEU A 22 12.67 -12.11 -1.13
N ASP A 23 13.29 -12.23 0.03
CA ASP A 23 14.50 -11.47 0.38
C ASP A 23 15.71 -11.79 -0.50
N LYS A 24 15.75 -12.99 -1.09
CA LYS A 24 16.78 -13.42 -2.06
C LYS A 24 16.59 -12.77 -3.44
N TYR A 25 15.36 -12.31 -3.75
CA TYR A 25 15.08 -11.65 -5.02
C TYR A 25 15.33 -10.14 -4.93
N ASN A 26 15.49 -9.51 -6.07
CA ASN A 26 15.73 -8.07 -6.16
C ASN A 26 14.43 -7.26 -6.01
N ILE A 27 13.70 -7.52 -4.90
CA ILE A 27 12.56 -6.69 -4.49
C ILE A 27 13.04 -5.55 -3.62
N ASP A 28 12.32 -4.43 -3.62
CA ASP A 28 12.67 -3.25 -2.85
C ASP A 28 11.97 -3.19 -1.48
N MET A 29 10.77 -3.77 -1.35
CA MET A 29 9.96 -3.73 -0.14
C MET A 29 8.92 -4.86 -0.10
N PHE A 30 8.32 -5.08 1.06
CA PHE A 30 7.22 -6.02 1.26
C PHE A 30 5.89 -5.27 1.31
N HIS A 31 4.94 -5.70 0.49
CA HIS A 31 3.58 -5.15 0.50
C HIS A 31 2.68 -5.96 1.43
N VAL A 32 2.02 -5.24 2.34
CA VAL A 32 1.12 -5.79 3.35
C VAL A 32 -0.25 -5.16 3.19
N ASP A 33 -1.23 -5.92 2.69
CA ASP A 33 -2.62 -5.49 2.64
C ASP A 33 -3.30 -5.71 3.99
N PHE A 34 -3.85 -4.66 4.57
CA PHE A 34 -4.65 -4.72 5.76
C PHE A 34 -6.08 -4.23 5.50
N ASN A 35 -7.02 -5.16 5.38
CA ASN A 35 -8.44 -4.87 5.33
C ASN A 35 -9.07 -5.22 6.69
N ASP A 36 -9.49 -4.21 7.46
CA ASP A 36 -9.97 -4.36 8.84
C ASP A 36 -11.31 -5.11 8.96
N LYS A 37 -11.98 -5.38 7.82
CA LYS A 37 -13.17 -6.23 7.75
C LYS A 37 -12.87 -7.70 7.44
N LYS A 38 -11.63 -8.00 7.02
CA LYS A 38 -11.22 -9.35 6.59
C LYS A 38 -10.12 -9.94 7.47
N ILE A 39 -9.25 -9.10 8.04
CA ILE A 39 -8.06 -9.52 8.77
C ILE A 39 -8.06 -8.84 10.14
N GLU A 40 -7.89 -9.62 11.20
CA GLU A 40 -7.73 -9.09 12.55
C GLU A 40 -6.41 -8.29 12.66
N PHE A 41 -6.47 -7.13 13.29
CA PHE A 41 -5.32 -6.24 13.42
C PHE A 41 -4.11 -6.91 14.10
N ASN A 42 -4.34 -7.74 15.11
CA ASN A 42 -3.29 -8.50 15.79
C ASN A 42 -2.51 -9.42 14.85
N THR A 43 -3.11 -9.90 13.76
CA THR A 43 -2.44 -10.69 12.73
C THR A 43 -1.42 -9.82 11.99
N ILE A 44 -1.82 -8.65 11.54
CA ILE A 44 -0.94 -7.68 10.86
C ILE A 44 0.23 -7.29 11.74
N GLU A 45 -0.04 -6.98 13.01
CA GLU A 45 0.99 -6.63 13.98
C GLU A 45 2.03 -7.75 14.16
N LYS A 46 1.55 -9.00 14.27
CA LYS A 46 2.41 -10.18 14.37
C LYS A 46 3.24 -10.38 13.09
N ASP A 47 2.61 -10.29 11.93
CA ASP A 47 3.26 -10.52 10.65
C ASP A 47 4.34 -9.45 10.38
N ILE A 48 4.08 -8.18 10.67
CA ILE A 48 5.07 -7.11 10.54
C ILE A 48 6.25 -7.34 11.48
N LYS A 49 6.01 -7.74 12.73
CA LYS A 49 7.09 -8.10 13.66
C LYS A 49 7.90 -9.31 13.18
N GLU A 50 7.26 -10.28 12.51
CA GLU A 50 7.95 -11.43 11.92
C GLU A 50 8.83 -11.02 10.74
N ILE A 51 8.30 -10.18 9.82
CA ILE A 51 9.07 -9.63 8.70
C ILE A 51 10.33 -8.92 9.21
N ARG A 52 10.20 -8.06 10.23
CA ARG A 52 11.32 -7.29 10.81
C ARG A 52 12.41 -8.15 11.44
N LYS A 53 12.09 -9.37 11.90
CA LYS A 53 13.11 -10.32 12.41
C LYS A 53 13.95 -10.93 11.30
N ILE A 54 13.38 -11.05 10.10
CA ILE A 54 13.97 -11.80 8.99
C ILE A 54 14.66 -10.86 7.99
N SER A 55 14.07 -9.69 7.74
CA SER A 55 14.53 -8.74 6.73
C SER A 55 14.50 -7.29 7.21
N ASN A 56 15.44 -6.50 6.68
CA ASN A 56 15.51 -5.05 6.88
C ASN A 56 14.88 -4.26 5.72
N LYS A 57 14.26 -4.94 4.75
CA LYS A 57 13.58 -4.24 3.66
C LYS A 57 12.39 -3.44 4.18
N PRO A 58 12.10 -2.28 3.57
CA PRO A 58 10.94 -1.45 3.91
C PRO A 58 9.62 -2.20 3.85
N ILE A 59 8.67 -1.77 4.67
CA ILE A 59 7.28 -2.23 4.64
C ILE A 59 6.42 -1.17 3.95
N ASP A 60 5.59 -1.64 3.05
CA ASP A 60 4.60 -0.89 2.29
C ASP A 60 3.21 -1.38 2.73
N LEU A 61 2.63 -0.68 3.72
CA LEU A 61 1.37 -1.05 4.36
C LEU A 61 0.18 -0.37 3.67
N HIS A 62 -0.70 -1.16 3.09
CA HIS A 62 -1.93 -0.68 2.49
C HIS A 62 -3.11 -0.92 3.44
N ILE A 63 -3.69 0.16 3.96
CA ILE A 63 -4.78 0.13 4.95
C ILE A 63 -6.12 0.38 4.24
N ILE A 64 -7.00 -0.61 4.33
CA ILE A 64 -8.37 -0.62 3.80
C ILE A 64 -9.31 -0.64 4.99
N ALA A 65 -9.67 0.54 5.51
CA ALA A 65 -10.43 0.69 6.74
C ALA A 65 -11.37 1.89 6.70
N ASP A 66 -12.50 1.79 7.41
CA ASP A 66 -13.46 2.90 7.53
C ASP A 66 -12.85 4.07 8.34
N ASN A 67 -12.05 3.79 9.36
CA ASN A 67 -11.32 4.76 10.16
C ASN A 67 -9.85 4.34 10.32
N PRO A 68 -8.97 4.72 9.39
CA PRO A 68 -7.55 4.35 9.45
C PRO A 68 -6.76 5.08 10.56
N ASN A 69 -7.30 6.15 11.15
CA ASN A 69 -6.65 6.89 12.24
C ASN A 69 -6.38 6.01 13.48
N LYS A 70 -7.17 4.94 13.66
CA LYS A 70 -6.97 3.95 14.72
C LYS A 70 -5.60 3.28 14.71
N TYR A 71 -4.92 3.26 13.56
CA TYR A 71 -3.67 2.53 13.34
C TYR A 71 -2.43 3.44 13.36
N GLN A 72 -2.58 4.74 13.65
CA GLN A 72 -1.48 5.70 13.62
C GLN A 72 -0.37 5.38 14.62
N ASN A 73 -0.73 5.01 15.85
CA ASN A 73 0.27 4.65 16.87
C ASN A 73 1.09 3.43 16.41
N PHE A 74 0.44 2.45 15.82
CA PHE A 74 1.11 1.27 15.27
C PHE A 74 2.10 1.62 14.14
N ILE A 75 1.71 2.52 13.24
CA ILE A 75 2.56 3.01 12.15
C ILE A 75 3.83 3.65 12.72
N ILE A 76 3.67 4.52 13.74
CA ILE A 76 4.77 5.24 14.40
C ILE A 76 5.68 4.27 15.15
N GLU A 77 5.11 3.41 16.00
CA GLU A 77 5.85 2.49 16.88
C GLU A 77 6.63 1.43 16.09
N ASN A 78 6.15 1.04 14.92
CA ASN A 78 6.81 0.06 14.05
C ASN A 78 7.61 0.70 12.90
N GLU A 79 7.75 2.03 12.90
CA GLU A 79 8.53 2.79 11.91
C GLU A 79 8.21 2.36 10.46
N ILE A 80 6.91 2.25 10.14
CA ILE A 80 6.48 1.82 8.79
C ILE A 80 6.89 2.87 7.77
N GLU A 81 7.62 2.46 6.72
CA GLU A 81 8.23 3.40 5.78
C GLU A 81 7.26 3.92 4.72
N PHE A 82 6.29 3.09 4.30
CA PHE A 82 5.26 3.48 3.34
C PHE A 82 3.89 3.09 3.86
N VAL A 83 2.95 4.03 3.86
CA VAL A 83 1.57 3.78 4.27
C VAL A 83 0.62 4.35 3.23
N THR A 84 -0.30 3.54 2.78
CA THR A 84 -1.33 3.92 1.82
C THR A 84 -2.70 3.71 2.43
N TYR A 85 -3.59 4.70 2.30
CA TYR A 85 -4.97 4.61 2.75
C TYR A 85 -5.92 4.48 1.56
N GLN A 86 -6.81 3.47 1.57
CA GLN A 86 -7.81 3.27 0.51
C GLN A 86 -8.91 4.30 0.61
N LEU A 87 -8.96 5.24 -0.32
CA LEU A 87 -9.83 6.41 -0.27
C LEU A 87 -11.32 6.05 -0.18
N GLU A 88 -11.75 5.05 -0.93
CA GLU A 88 -13.17 4.66 -1.00
C GLU A 88 -13.72 4.08 0.30
N ASN A 89 -12.84 3.68 1.21
CA ASN A 89 -13.24 3.11 2.51
C ASN A 89 -13.34 4.16 3.61
N ILE A 90 -12.62 5.28 3.49
CA ILE A 90 -12.49 6.30 4.54
C ILE A 90 -13.84 6.99 4.76
N LYS A 91 -14.32 6.97 6.01
CA LYS A 91 -15.57 7.62 6.42
C LYS A 91 -15.33 8.87 7.28
N ASP A 92 -14.24 8.86 8.04
CA ASP A 92 -13.87 9.97 8.93
C ASP A 92 -12.81 10.85 8.27
N GLU A 93 -12.58 12.04 8.83
CA GLU A 93 -11.47 12.88 8.40
C GLU A 93 -10.14 12.16 8.62
N LEU A 94 -9.31 12.10 7.58
CA LEU A 94 -8.01 11.42 7.63
C LEU A 94 -6.95 12.34 8.23
N GLU A 95 -6.31 11.86 9.29
CA GLU A 95 -5.20 12.51 9.95
C GLU A 95 -3.86 11.91 9.53
N PHE A 96 -2.81 12.74 9.48
CA PHE A 96 -1.46 12.31 9.14
C PHE A 96 -0.50 12.67 10.29
N PRO A 97 0.21 11.70 10.86
CA PRO A 97 1.17 11.97 11.93
C PRO A 97 2.32 12.86 11.45
N ASN A 98 2.61 13.93 12.21
CA ASN A 98 3.60 14.93 11.82
C ASN A 98 5.08 14.55 12.09
N SER A 99 5.34 13.46 12.82
CA SER A 99 6.66 13.16 13.42
C SER A 99 7.36 11.95 12.83
N VAL A 100 6.89 11.42 11.72
CA VAL A 100 7.38 10.14 11.20
C VAL A 100 8.16 10.29 9.89
N LYS A 101 9.09 9.39 9.67
CA LYS A 101 9.80 9.22 8.37
C LYS A 101 8.95 8.49 7.33
N THR A 102 7.67 8.23 7.65
CA THR A 102 6.73 7.51 6.79
C THR A 102 6.37 8.35 5.57
N GLN A 103 6.42 7.76 4.38
CA GLN A 103 5.84 8.32 3.18
C GLN A 103 4.39 7.87 3.09
N PHE A 104 3.48 8.85 3.04
CA PHE A 104 2.05 8.57 2.96
C PHE A 104 1.55 8.66 1.52
N GLY A 105 0.55 7.84 1.21
CA GLY A 105 -0.16 7.83 -0.05
C GLY A 105 -1.66 7.61 0.09
N ILE A 106 -2.38 7.94 -0.96
CA ILE A 106 -3.79 7.60 -1.12
C ILE A 106 -3.93 6.59 -2.24
N ALA A 107 -4.62 5.48 -1.96
CA ALA A 107 -5.03 4.51 -2.97
C ALA A 107 -6.40 4.88 -3.53
N ILE A 108 -6.55 4.76 -4.84
CA ILE A 108 -7.83 4.89 -5.54
C ILE A 108 -8.05 3.73 -6.50
N THR A 109 -9.30 3.32 -6.65
CA THR A 109 -9.70 2.31 -7.64
C THR A 109 -9.71 2.88 -9.06
N SER A 110 -9.87 2.00 -10.05
CA SER A 110 -9.98 2.39 -11.46
C SER A 110 -11.18 3.33 -11.72
N ASP A 111 -12.22 3.31 -10.88
CA ASP A 111 -13.43 4.11 -11.05
C ASP A 111 -13.35 5.49 -10.39
N THR A 112 -12.41 5.70 -9.45
CA THR A 112 -12.26 6.96 -8.73
C THR A 112 -11.37 7.94 -9.50
N GLU A 113 -11.79 9.18 -9.63
CA GLU A 113 -11.05 10.21 -10.35
C GLU A 113 -9.76 10.62 -9.62
N VAL A 114 -8.66 10.81 -10.37
CA VAL A 114 -7.36 11.25 -9.81
C VAL A 114 -7.40 12.62 -9.16
N SER A 115 -8.37 13.46 -9.53
CA SER A 115 -8.61 14.78 -8.92
C SER A 115 -8.91 14.73 -7.42
N LYS A 116 -9.38 13.59 -6.91
CA LYS A 116 -9.59 13.39 -5.45
C LYS A 116 -8.31 13.51 -4.64
N PHE A 117 -7.14 13.28 -5.25
CA PHE A 117 -5.84 13.47 -4.62
C PHE A 117 -5.57 14.91 -4.19
N GLU A 118 -6.24 15.90 -4.80
CA GLU A 118 -6.09 17.32 -4.47
C GLU A 118 -6.27 17.60 -2.96
N ASN A 119 -7.20 16.90 -2.32
CA ASN A 119 -7.48 17.05 -0.89
C ASN A 119 -6.33 16.55 0.01
N TYR A 120 -5.43 15.72 -0.53
CA TYR A 120 -4.35 15.04 0.21
C TYR A 120 -2.95 15.43 -0.25
N LYS A 121 -2.81 16.24 -1.29
CA LYS A 121 -1.53 16.56 -1.94
C LYS A 121 -0.45 17.09 -1.02
N ASN A 122 -0.84 17.79 0.06
CA ASN A 122 0.11 18.37 1.02
C ASN A 122 0.61 17.35 2.05
N ASN A 123 -0.13 16.28 2.26
CA ASN A 123 0.16 15.25 3.27
C ASN A 123 0.70 13.95 2.63
N CYS A 124 0.44 13.75 1.32
CA CYS A 124 0.81 12.52 0.63
C CYS A 124 1.95 12.72 -0.36
N ASP A 125 2.89 11.79 -0.37
CA ASP A 125 4.05 11.74 -1.26
C ASP A 125 3.73 11.09 -2.60
N PHE A 126 2.71 10.23 -2.62
CA PHE A 126 2.35 9.42 -3.79
C PHE A 126 0.86 9.10 -3.86
N ILE A 127 0.43 8.65 -5.03
CA ILE A 127 -0.85 7.98 -5.24
C ILE A 127 -0.60 6.51 -5.55
N LEU A 128 -1.45 5.62 -5.03
CA LEU A 128 -1.52 4.21 -5.42
C LEU A 128 -2.75 4.00 -6.32
N LEU A 129 -2.53 3.56 -7.54
CA LEU A 129 -3.60 3.22 -8.49
C LEU A 129 -3.88 1.72 -8.41
N MET A 130 -5.03 1.36 -7.88
CA MET A 130 -5.51 -0.02 -7.85
C MET A 130 -5.97 -0.43 -9.25
N THR A 131 -5.40 -1.47 -9.79
CA THR A 131 -5.77 -2.01 -11.12
C THR A 131 -6.64 -3.25 -11.02
N THR A 132 -6.85 -3.72 -9.79
CA THR A 132 -7.76 -4.81 -9.40
C THR A 132 -8.55 -4.39 -8.15
N THR A 133 -9.36 -5.27 -7.59
CA THR A 133 -10.08 -5.03 -6.34
C THR A 133 -9.09 -4.88 -5.18
N PRO A 134 -9.18 -3.83 -4.35
CA PRO A 134 -8.30 -3.64 -3.20
C PRO A 134 -8.30 -4.83 -2.23
N GLY A 135 -7.10 -5.28 -1.82
CA GLY A 135 -6.92 -6.40 -0.90
C GLY A 135 -7.30 -7.77 -1.49
N GLU A 136 -7.28 -7.91 -2.82
CA GLU A 136 -7.45 -9.18 -3.53
C GLU A 136 -6.23 -9.42 -4.43
N SER A 137 -5.66 -10.62 -4.34
CA SER A 137 -4.55 -11.03 -5.20
C SER A 137 -5.04 -11.52 -6.56
N GLY A 138 -4.24 -11.34 -7.61
CA GLY A 138 -4.56 -11.76 -8.99
C GLY A 138 -5.38 -10.71 -9.74
N GLY A 139 -6.11 -11.16 -10.77
CA GLY A 139 -6.90 -10.29 -11.64
C GLY A 139 -6.14 -9.78 -12.86
N LYS A 140 -6.86 -9.05 -13.72
CA LYS A 140 -6.28 -8.48 -14.95
C LYS A 140 -6.05 -6.99 -14.76
N PHE A 141 -4.89 -6.52 -15.20
CA PHE A 141 -4.56 -5.10 -15.22
C PHE A 141 -5.61 -4.29 -15.99
N ASN A 142 -6.22 -3.31 -15.32
CA ASN A 142 -7.16 -2.41 -15.98
C ASN A 142 -6.41 -1.30 -16.73
N LYS A 143 -6.42 -1.35 -18.07
CA LYS A 143 -5.68 -0.43 -18.96
C LYS A 143 -6.10 1.04 -18.85
N ILE A 144 -7.26 1.36 -18.26
CA ILE A 144 -7.68 2.75 -17.99
C ILE A 144 -6.67 3.46 -17.08
N ASN A 145 -5.95 2.71 -16.25
CA ASN A 145 -4.94 3.26 -15.34
C ASN A 145 -3.75 3.88 -16.09
N PHE A 146 -3.44 3.51 -17.33
CA PHE A 146 -2.43 4.23 -18.13
C PHE A 146 -2.80 5.69 -18.33
N LYS A 147 -4.09 5.98 -18.60
CA LYS A 147 -4.56 7.36 -18.71
C LYS A 147 -4.47 8.06 -17.36
N LYS A 148 -4.88 7.41 -16.27
CA LYS A 148 -4.81 7.97 -14.91
C LYS A 148 -3.37 8.31 -14.50
N ILE A 149 -2.40 7.43 -14.79
CA ILE A 149 -0.97 7.70 -14.56
C ILE A 149 -0.54 8.99 -15.26
N LYS A 150 -0.88 9.12 -16.54
CA LYS A 150 -0.54 10.31 -17.34
C LYS A 150 -1.19 11.57 -16.80
N ASP A 151 -2.48 11.52 -16.52
CA ASP A 151 -3.26 12.65 -16.00
C ASP A 151 -2.71 13.09 -14.62
N PHE A 152 -2.42 12.13 -13.74
CA PHE A 152 -1.82 12.42 -12.44
C PHE A 152 -0.44 13.06 -12.56
N LYS A 153 0.44 12.51 -13.38
CA LYS A 153 1.79 13.05 -13.58
C LYS A 153 1.81 14.44 -14.23
N ASN A 154 0.82 14.73 -15.07
CA ASN A 154 0.65 16.08 -15.65
C ASN A 154 0.22 17.09 -14.57
N THR A 155 -0.62 16.70 -13.63
CA THR A 155 -1.14 17.58 -12.58
C THR A 155 -0.19 17.69 -11.38
N TYR A 156 0.45 16.59 -11.00
CA TYR A 156 1.32 16.48 -9.82
C TYR A 156 2.71 15.91 -10.22
N PRO A 157 3.54 16.63 -10.99
CA PRO A 157 4.78 16.10 -11.57
C PRO A 157 5.81 15.65 -10.53
N SER A 158 5.81 16.26 -9.32
CA SER A 158 6.72 15.92 -8.22
C SER A 158 6.26 14.70 -7.41
N LYS A 159 4.98 14.33 -7.46
CA LYS A 159 4.46 13.19 -6.70
C LYS A 159 4.75 11.87 -7.41
N LYS A 160 4.94 10.79 -6.62
CA LYS A 160 5.17 9.45 -7.17
C LYS A 160 3.84 8.78 -7.53
N VAL A 161 3.91 7.80 -8.43
CA VAL A 161 2.78 6.91 -8.77
C VAL A 161 3.21 5.50 -8.44
N HIS A 162 2.43 4.84 -7.63
CA HIS A 162 2.49 3.41 -7.36
C HIS A 162 1.33 2.72 -8.08
N ILE A 163 1.49 1.45 -8.39
CA ILE A 163 0.48 0.64 -9.09
C ILE A 163 0.40 -0.69 -8.37
N ASP A 164 -0.82 -1.15 -8.10
CA ASP A 164 -1.07 -2.44 -7.48
C ASP A 164 -2.18 -3.20 -8.19
N GLY A 165 -1.95 -4.51 -8.35
CA GLY A 165 -2.88 -5.47 -8.93
C GLY A 165 -2.59 -5.82 -10.39
N GLY A 166 -2.46 -7.11 -10.68
CA GLY A 166 -2.34 -7.66 -12.04
C GLY A 166 -1.15 -7.17 -12.86
N VAL A 167 -0.12 -6.63 -12.21
CA VAL A 167 1.11 -6.18 -12.87
C VAL A 167 1.95 -7.39 -13.22
N ASN A 168 2.28 -7.53 -14.50
CA ASN A 168 3.11 -8.62 -15.04
C ASN A 168 3.98 -8.09 -16.20
N ASP A 169 4.68 -8.95 -16.88
CA ASP A 169 5.61 -8.65 -17.98
C ASP A 169 4.98 -8.74 -19.40
N GLU A 170 3.64 -8.89 -19.50
CA GLU A 170 2.90 -8.96 -20.76
C GLU A 170 2.41 -7.62 -21.29
#